data_396c4d00929ae436b753368aaa723770
#
_entry.id   396c4d00929ae436b753368aaa723770
#
_cell.length_a   1.000
_cell.length_b   1.000
_cell.length_c   1.000
_cell.angle_alpha   90.00
_cell.angle_beta   90.00
_cell.angle_gamma   90.00
#
_symmetry.space_group_name_H-M   'P 1'
#
loop_
_entity.id
_entity.type
_entity.pdbx_description
1 polymer ?
#
loop_
_entity_poly.entity_id
_entity_poly.type
_entity_poly.pdbx_seq_one_letter_code
_entity_poly.pdbx_strand_id
1 'polypeptide(L)'
;MKAVMLMFDSLNREMLEPYGCDWVKTPNFRRLAEHSVCFDQCYAGSLPCMPARRELQTGRYNMLHRSWGPMEPFDDSMPELLKNNNIYTHLISDHVHYWEDGGATYHYRYNSWENIRGQEGDMWKCLPELFAPCDESKLQNKDGVYFHATQNLQRHDAVNRKFMKTEEDTALAKTIHGGLEFIDTNHDCDRWFLQIECFDPHEPFYVPKDWKTEYEDDYENPGKDWPPYHHVTEEESLARHYRYKYA
;
A
#
# COMPACT_ATOMS: atom_id res chain seq x y z
N MET A 1 -10.48 -3.04 -25.99
CA MET A 1 -9.40 -2.36 -25.19
C MET A 1 -9.29 -3.08 -23.86
N LYS A 2 -8.09 -3.53 -23.52
CA LYS A 2 -7.74 -4.07 -22.21
C LYS A 2 -6.73 -3.13 -21.58
N ALA A 3 -6.90 -2.78 -20.32
CA ALA A 3 -5.96 -1.93 -19.61
C ALA A 3 -5.76 -2.44 -18.18
N VAL A 4 -4.52 -2.43 -17.72
CA VAL A 4 -4.14 -2.76 -16.34
C VAL A 4 -3.46 -1.53 -15.76
N MET A 5 -3.89 -1.13 -14.58
CA MET A 5 -3.23 -0.17 -13.73
C MET A 5 -2.67 -0.92 -12.53
N LEU A 6 -1.35 -0.97 -12.41
CA LEU A 6 -0.67 -1.52 -11.25
C LEU A 6 -0.12 -0.36 -10.43
N MET A 7 -0.56 -0.25 -9.19
CA MET A 7 -0.21 0.83 -8.29
C MET A 7 0.37 0.27 -6.98
N PHE A 8 1.41 0.92 -6.50
CA PHE A 8 2.02 0.65 -5.21
C PHE A 8 1.98 1.91 -4.36
N ASP A 9 1.61 1.80 -3.10
CA ASP A 9 1.65 2.93 -2.17
C ASP A 9 3.09 3.17 -1.70
N SER A 10 3.45 4.43 -1.57
CA SER A 10 4.78 4.85 -1.06
C SER A 10 5.99 4.30 -1.82
N LEU A 11 5.80 3.80 -3.04
CA LEU A 11 6.91 3.30 -3.86
C LEU A 11 7.84 4.46 -4.27
N ASN A 12 9.04 4.44 -3.71
CA ASN A 12 10.04 5.49 -3.96
C ASN A 12 10.85 5.17 -5.22
N ARG A 13 10.79 6.06 -6.21
CA ARG A 13 11.54 5.91 -7.46
C ARG A 13 13.06 5.79 -7.27
N GLU A 14 13.61 6.42 -6.21
CA GLU A 14 15.03 6.33 -5.90
C GLU A 14 15.49 4.93 -5.45
N MET A 15 14.54 4.05 -5.19
CA MET A 15 14.79 2.64 -4.86
C MET A 15 14.60 1.70 -6.07
N LEU A 16 14.40 2.25 -7.27
CA LEU A 16 14.15 1.47 -8.48
C LEU A 16 15.31 1.55 -9.47
N GLU A 17 15.75 0.39 -10.00
CA GLU A 17 16.81 0.30 -11.02
C GLU A 17 16.54 1.19 -12.26
N PRO A 18 15.31 1.31 -12.80
CA PRO A 18 15.02 2.18 -13.94
C PRO A 18 15.33 3.68 -13.71
N TYR A 19 15.37 4.10 -12.45
CA TYR A 19 15.68 5.47 -12.06
C TYR A 19 17.10 5.63 -11.48
N GLY A 20 17.95 4.62 -11.66
CA GLY A 20 19.37 4.69 -11.33
C GLY A 20 19.75 4.14 -9.96
N CYS A 21 18.84 3.44 -9.27
CA CYS A 21 19.22 2.71 -8.06
C CYS A 21 20.14 1.53 -8.42
N ASP A 22 21.29 1.46 -7.78
CA ASP A 22 22.33 0.45 -8.05
C ASP A 22 22.46 -0.59 -6.92
N TRP A 23 21.75 -0.41 -5.81
CA TRP A 23 21.86 -1.29 -4.66
C TRP A 23 20.57 -2.07 -4.34
N VAL A 24 19.39 -1.55 -4.67
CA VAL A 24 18.12 -2.29 -4.54
C VAL A 24 17.89 -3.12 -5.81
N LYS A 25 17.61 -4.39 -5.62
CA LYS A 25 17.39 -5.32 -6.73
C LYS A 25 15.93 -5.31 -7.17
N THR A 26 15.63 -4.64 -8.26
CA THR A 26 14.28 -4.56 -8.84
C THR A 26 14.24 -5.05 -10.30
N PRO A 27 14.63 -6.31 -10.56
CA PRO A 27 14.82 -6.81 -11.94
C PRO A 27 13.54 -6.80 -12.77
N ASN A 28 12.37 -6.96 -12.14
CA ASN A 28 11.10 -6.92 -12.84
C ASN A 28 10.72 -5.50 -13.29
N PHE A 29 11.01 -4.48 -12.46
CA PHE A 29 10.84 -3.08 -12.89
C PHE A 29 11.80 -2.71 -14.01
N ARG A 30 13.04 -3.19 -13.96
CA ARG A 30 14.00 -3.00 -15.05
C ARG A 30 13.46 -3.62 -16.35
N ARG A 31 13.01 -4.87 -16.32
CA ARG A 31 12.42 -5.56 -17.47
C ARG A 31 11.18 -4.83 -18.01
N LEU A 32 10.34 -4.29 -17.13
CA LEU A 32 9.19 -3.48 -17.53
C LEU A 32 9.64 -2.20 -18.24
N ALA A 33 10.64 -1.51 -17.72
CA ALA A 33 11.18 -0.28 -18.29
C ALA A 33 11.76 -0.48 -19.71
N GLU A 34 12.33 -1.64 -20.01
CA GLU A 34 12.84 -1.98 -21.36
C GLU A 34 11.73 -2.00 -22.44
N HIS A 35 10.46 -2.14 -22.03
CA HIS A 35 9.29 -2.25 -22.91
C HIS A 35 8.26 -1.15 -22.72
N SER A 36 8.58 -0.12 -21.94
CA SER A 36 7.65 0.95 -21.57
C SER A 36 8.31 2.32 -21.60
N VAL A 37 7.50 3.36 -21.46
CA VAL A 37 7.98 4.74 -21.29
C VAL A 37 8.14 5.01 -19.80
N CYS A 38 9.34 5.41 -19.38
CA CYS A 38 9.62 5.88 -18.04
C CYS A 38 9.40 7.39 -17.97
N PHE A 39 8.68 7.87 -16.97
CA PHE A 39 8.42 9.27 -16.74
C PHE A 39 9.33 9.82 -15.64
N ASP A 40 10.27 10.66 -15.99
CA ASP A 40 11.21 11.27 -15.03
C ASP A 40 10.56 12.38 -14.20
N GLN A 41 9.49 12.99 -14.71
CA GLN A 41 8.81 14.13 -14.10
C GLN A 41 7.31 13.84 -13.98
N CYS A 42 6.95 12.91 -13.09
CA CYS A 42 5.57 12.63 -12.71
C CYS A 42 5.38 13.04 -11.25
N TYR A 43 4.46 13.96 -11.00
CA TYR A 43 4.23 14.54 -9.67
C TYR A 43 2.83 14.24 -9.18
N ALA A 44 2.72 13.81 -7.92
CA ALA A 44 1.45 13.76 -7.22
C ALA A 44 1.04 15.19 -6.83
N GLY A 45 -0.17 15.59 -7.18
CA GLY A 45 -0.69 16.91 -6.83
C GLY A 45 -1.28 16.96 -5.43
N SER A 46 -1.61 15.81 -4.85
CA SER A 46 -2.20 15.70 -3.52
C SER A 46 -1.67 14.49 -2.77
N LEU A 47 -1.43 14.65 -1.48
CA LEU A 47 -1.00 13.63 -0.53
C LEU A 47 -1.75 13.81 0.80
N PRO A 48 -1.83 12.79 1.67
CA PRO A 48 -1.33 11.41 1.49
C PRO A 48 -2.32 10.52 0.70
N CYS A 49 -2.48 9.26 1.12
CA CYS A 49 -3.16 8.18 0.41
C CYS A 49 -4.51 8.54 -0.22
N MET A 50 -5.54 8.88 0.55
CA MET A 50 -6.89 9.11 0.01
C MET A 50 -7.02 10.38 -0.83
N PRO A 51 -6.40 11.52 -0.48
CA PRO A 51 -6.32 12.67 -1.35
C PRO A 51 -5.68 12.38 -2.71
N ALA A 52 -4.60 11.58 -2.74
CA ALA A 52 -3.95 11.14 -3.98
C ALA A 52 -4.90 10.26 -4.83
N ARG A 53 -5.64 9.33 -4.20
CA ARG A 53 -6.62 8.49 -4.90
C ARG A 53 -7.76 9.31 -5.50
N ARG A 54 -8.24 10.30 -4.77
CA ARG A 54 -9.27 11.18 -5.30
C ARG A 54 -8.79 11.96 -6.52
N GLU A 55 -7.58 12.51 -6.45
CA GLU A 55 -6.96 13.18 -7.59
C GLU A 55 -6.80 12.24 -8.79
N LEU A 56 -6.27 11.03 -8.54
CA LEU A 56 -6.09 10.00 -9.56
C LEU A 56 -7.41 9.63 -10.26
N GLN A 57 -8.49 9.46 -9.50
CA GLN A 57 -9.77 9.05 -10.04
C GLN A 57 -10.54 10.19 -10.70
N THR A 58 -10.39 11.43 -10.23
CA THR A 58 -11.17 12.58 -10.73
C THR A 58 -10.40 13.43 -11.74
N GLY A 59 -9.07 13.33 -11.80
CA GLY A 59 -8.21 14.24 -12.57
C GLY A 59 -8.20 15.67 -12.04
N ARG A 60 -8.61 15.90 -10.80
CA ARG A 60 -8.70 17.24 -10.17
C ARG A 60 -7.75 17.35 -9.00
N TYR A 61 -7.01 18.44 -8.90
CA TYR A 61 -6.18 18.73 -7.75
C TYR A 61 -7.00 18.80 -6.46
N ASN A 62 -6.73 17.89 -5.55
CA ASN A 62 -7.50 17.76 -4.31
C ASN A 62 -6.99 18.68 -3.19
N MET A 63 -5.72 19.04 -3.20
CA MET A 63 -5.06 19.81 -2.13
C MET A 63 -5.72 21.16 -1.83
N LEU A 64 -6.36 21.80 -2.81
CA LEU A 64 -7.05 23.08 -2.67
C LEU A 64 -8.53 22.92 -2.31
N HIS A 65 -9.04 21.72 -2.31
CA HIS A 65 -10.46 21.44 -2.12
C HIS A 65 -10.75 20.81 -0.76
N ARG A 66 -10.03 19.75 -0.41
CA ARG A 66 -10.18 19.03 0.85
C ARG A 66 -8.99 18.14 1.15
N SER A 67 -8.91 17.73 2.40
CA SER A 67 -7.95 16.72 2.86
C SER A 67 -8.52 15.30 2.69
N TRP A 68 -8.28 14.44 3.63
CA TRP A 68 -8.80 13.08 3.69
C TRP A 68 -10.32 13.03 3.68
N GLY A 69 -10.90 12.14 2.87
CA GLY A 69 -12.34 11.96 2.84
C GLY A 69 -12.83 11.09 1.67
N PRO A 70 -14.11 10.74 1.66
CA PRO A 70 -14.74 9.94 0.60
C PRO A 70 -14.82 10.72 -0.71
N MET A 71 -15.14 10.01 -1.80
CA MET A 71 -15.60 10.65 -3.03
C MET A 71 -16.90 11.43 -2.77
N GLU A 72 -17.01 12.59 -3.35
CA GLU A 72 -18.24 13.38 -3.26
C GLU A 72 -19.30 12.88 -4.26
N PRO A 73 -20.59 13.08 -3.99
CA PRO A 73 -21.66 12.68 -4.90
C PRO A 73 -21.57 13.31 -6.30
N PHE A 74 -20.93 14.48 -6.41
CA PHE A 74 -20.73 15.22 -7.65
C PHE A 74 -19.39 14.93 -8.34
N ASP A 75 -18.56 14.07 -7.79
CA ASP A 75 -17.30 13.70 -8.42
C ASP A 75 -17.53 12.74 -9.57
N ASP A 76 -17.12 13.13 -10.75
CA ASP A 76 -16.95 12.21 -11.87
C ASP A 76 -15.67 11.42 -11.64
N SER A 77 -15.73 10.11 -11.65
CA SER A 77 -14.59 9.24 -11.47
C SER A 77 -14.26 8.44 -12.72
N MET A 78 -12.98 8.22 -12.95
CA MET A 78 -12.51 7.43 -14.09
C MET A 78 -13.17 6.05 -14.17
N PRO A 79 -13.29 5.25 -13.07
CA PRO A 79 -13.97 3.96 -13.14
C PRO A 79 -15.44 4.06 -13.56
N GLU A 80 -16.17 5.05 -13.07
CA GLU A 80 -17.57 5.26 -13.48
C GLU A 80 -17.70 5.70 -14.92
N LEU A 81 -16.84 6.60 -15.37
CA LEU A 81 -16.83 7.03 -16.77
C LEU A 81 -16.53 5.86 -17.71
N LEU A 82 -15.60 4.99 -17.37
CA LEU A 82 -15.32 3.76 -18.11
C LEU A 82 -16.53 2.83 -18.13
N LYS A 83 -17.12 2.58 -16.96
CA LYS A 83 -18.33 1.75 -16.80
C LYS A 83 -19.49 2.27 -17.66
N ASN A 84 -19.74 3.58 -17.64
CA ASN A 84 -20.81 4.22 -18.42
C ASN A 84 -20.54 4.16 -19.94
N ASN A 85 -19.31 3.87 -20.36
CA ASN A 85 -18.92 3.64 -21.75
C ASN A 85 -18.75 2.15 -22.09
N ASN A 86 -19.40 1.26 -21.33
CA ASN A 86 -19.37 -0.19 -21.53
C ASN A 86 -17.97 -0.80 -21.46
N ILE A 87 -17.11 -0.29 -20.60
CA ILE A 87 -15.84 -0.88 -20.23
C ILE A 87 -15.99 -1.43 -18.81
N TYR A 88 -15.83 -2.74 -18.66
CA TYR A 88 -15.91 -3.38 -17.36
C TYR A 88 -14.75 -2.95 -16.48
N THR A 89 -15.00 -2.52 -15.25
CA THR A 89 -13.97 -2.05 -14.32
C THR A 89 -13.90 -2.95 -13.10
N HIS A 90 -12.69 -3.40 -12.77
CA HIS A 90 -12.43 -4.23 -11.60
C HIS A 90 -11.29 -3.66 -10.77
N LEU A 91 -11.46 -3.67 -9.45
CA LEU A 91 -10.45 -3.25 -8.48
C LEU A 91 -10.08 -4.45 -7.61
N ILE A 92 -8.79 -4.70 -7.45
CA ILE A 92 -8.25 -5.58 -6.42
C ILE A 92 -7.29 -4.76 -5.58
N SER A 93 -7.52 -4.71 -4.28
CA SER A 93 -6.70 -3.87 -3.39
C SER A 93 -6.60 -4.44 -1.99
N ASP A 94 -5.45 -4.29 -1.38
CA ASP A 94 -5.21 -4.49 0.05
C ASP A 94 -5.17 -3.16 0.83
N HIS A 95 -5.52 -2.07 0.18
CA HIS A 95 -5.53 -0.74 0.78
C HIS A 95 -6.74 -0.57 1.71
N VAL A 96 -6.55 -0.80 3.01
CA VAL A 96 -7.61 -0.82 4.03
C VAL A 96 -8.44 0.46 4.09
N HIS A 97 -7.88 1.60 3.78
CA HIS A 97 -8.56 2.90 3.83
C HIS A 97 -9.76 3.02 2.88
N TYR A 98 -9.88 2.16 1.88
CA TYR A 98 -11.09 2.11 1.05
C TYR A 98 -12.33 1.57 1.79
N TRP A 99 -12.15 0.96 2.95
CA TRP A 99 -13.21 0.35 3.77
C TRP A 99 -13.36 0.99 5.14
N GLU A 100 -12.65 2.10 5.39
CA GLU A 100 -12.76 2.93 6.57
C GLU A 100 -13.64 4.16 6.33
N ASP A 101 -14.08 4.80 7.41
CA ASP A 101 -14.73 6.11 7.34
C ASP A 101 -13.82 7.12 6.64
N GLY A 102 -14.37 7.81 5.65
CA GLY A 102 -13.60 8.75 4.84
C GLY A 102 -12.95 8.16 3.59
N GLY A 103 -13.00 6.82 3.39
CA GLY A 103 -12.52 6.15 2.18
C GLY A 103 -13.57 5.28 1.50
N ALA A 104 -14.66 4.97 2.17
CA ALA A 104 -15.63 3.94 1.83
C ALA A 104 -16.50 4.18 0.56
N THR A 105 -16.12 5.07 -0.33
CA THR A 105 -16.90 5.36 -1.55
C THR A 105 -16.12 5.13 -2.84
N TYR A 106 -14.84 4.87 -2.78
CA TYR A 106 -13.99 4.72 -3.96
C TYR A 106 -14.23 3.41 -4.71
N HIS A 107 -14.28 2.29 -3.99
CA HIS A 107 -14.46 0.97 -4.58
C HIS A 107 -15.83 0.76 -5.24
N TYR A 108 -16.87 1.43 -4.76
CA TYR A 108 -18.22 1.38 -5.36
C TYR A 108 -18.30 1.96 -6.78
N ARG A 109 -17.30 2.72 -7.19
CA ARG A 109 -17.22 3.30 -8.53
C ARG A 109 -16.90 2.26 -9.60
N TYR A 110 -16.36 1.09 -9.21
CA TYR A 110 -16.08 -0.03 -10.09
C TYR A 110 -17.29 -0.93 -10.30
N ASN A 111 -17.28 -1.78 -11.34
CA ASN A 111 -18.31 -2.82 -11.50
C ASN A 111 -18.20 -3.91 -10.45
N SER A 112 -16.97 -4.29 -10.11
CA SER A 112 -16.68 -5.26 -9.04
C SER A 112 -15.34 -4.94 -8.38
N TRP A 113 -15.15 -5.47 -7.16
CA TRP A 113 -13.92 -5.28 -6.41
C TRP A 113 -13.64 -6.44 -5.46
N GLU A 114 -12.37 -6.63 -5.14
CA GLU A 114 -11.89 -7.53 -4.11
C GLU A 114 -11.09 -6.77 -3.07
N ASN A 115 -11.39 -7.03 -1.79
CA ASN A 115 -10.68 -6.49 -0.64
C ASN A 115 -9.80 -7.56 -0.04
N ILE A 116 -8.50 -7.44 -0.19
CA ILE A 116 -7.52 -8.30 0.46
C ILE A 116 -7.19 -7.70 1.82
N ARG A 117 -7.33 -8.53 2.86
CA ARG A 117 -7.24 -8.11 4.26
C ARG A 117 -5.86 -8.42 4.85
N GLY A 118 -5.43 -7.60 5.81
CA GLY A 118 -4.27 -7.89 6.66
C GLY A 118 -3.14 -6.88 6.60
N GLN A 119 -3.23 -5.88 5.70
CA GLN A 119 -2.21 -4.87 5.54
C GLN A 119 -2.29 -3.81 6.64
N GLU A 120 -1.18 -3.19 6.96
CA GLU A 120 -1.04 -2.17 8.01
C GLU A 120 -1.59 -2.67 9.36
N GLY A 121 -2.41 -1.91 10.01
CA GLY A 121 -3.14 -2.28 11.23
C GLY A 121 -4.59 -2.67 10.95
N ASP A 122 -4.89 -3.26 9.80
CA ASP A 122 -6.23 -3.69 9.43
C ASP A 122 -6.86 -4.55 10.53
N MET A 123 -8.08 -4.24 10.91
CA MET A 123 -8.88 -4.99 11.88
C MET A 123 -9.37 -6.34 11.31
N TRP A 124 -8.44 -7.15 10.81
CA TRP A 124 -8.72 -8.39 10.08
C TRP A 124 -8.90 -9.58 11.01
N LYS A 125 -7.89 -9.88 11.84
CA LYS A 125 -7.89 -11.03 12.74
C LYS A 125 -8.09 -10.62 14.19
N CYS A 126 -8.58 -11.55 15.00
CA CYS A 126 -8.86 -11.31 16.41
C CYS A 126 -8.05 -12.28 17.29
N LEU A 127 -7.31 -11.73 18.23
CA LEU A 127 -6.70 -12.43 19.37
C LEU A 127 -6.93 -11.56 20.61
N PRO A 128 -8.06 -11.76 21.34
CA PRO A 128 -8.48 -10.89 22.44
C PRO A 128 -7.43 -10.71 23.55
N GLU A 129 -6.60 -11.73 23.79
CA GLU A 129 -5.54 -11.66 24.79
C GLU A 129 -4.47 -10.59 24.48
N LEU A 130 -4.28 -10.22 23.21
CA LEU A 130 -3.35 -9.15 22.84
C LEU A 130 -3.92 -7.74 23.04
N PHE A 131 -5.23 -7.66 23.27
CA PHE A 131 -5.93 -6.42 23.58
C PHE A 131 -6.25 -6.27 25.07
N ALA A 132 -5.87 -7.26 25.91
CA ALA A 132 -5.95 -7.10 27.34
C ALA A 132 -5.15 -5.85 27.80
N PRO A 133 -5.58 -5.17 28.88
CA PRO A 133 -4.83 -4.04 29.41
C PRO A 133 -3.38 -4.45 29.66
N CYS A 134 -2.47 -3.83 28.93
CA CYS A 134 -1.04 -4.01 29.13
C CYS A 134 -0.47 -2.74 29.75
N ASP A 135 0.69 -2.88 30.36
CA ASP A 135 1.44 -1.75 30.86
C ASP A 135 1.81 -0.81 29.71
N GLU A 136 1.06 0.27 29.57
CA GLU A 136 1.24 1.24 28.49
C GLU A 136 2.65 1.85 28.46
N SER A 137 3.38 1.82 29.59
CA SER A 137 4.76 2.28 29.64
C SER A 137 5.72 1.45 28.78
N LYS A 138 5.35 0.22 28.47
CA LYS A 138 6.12 -0.69 27.58
C LYS A 138 5.85 -0.46 26.10
N LEU A 139 4.80 0.30 25.76
CA LEU A 139 4.40 0.66 24.41
C LEU A 139 4.83 2.08 24.03
N GLN A 140 5.37 2.85 24.98
CA GLN A 140 5.76 4.23 24.74
C GLN A 140 7.10 4.30 23.97
N ASN A 141 7.07 4.97 22.81
CA ASN A 141 8.25 5.65 22.30
C ASN A 141 8.61 6.79 23.27
N LYS A 142 9.90 7.02 23.47
CA LYS A 142 10.44 8.02 24.42
C LYS A 142 9.96 9.46 24.16
N ASP A 143 9.32 9.73 23.04
CA ASP A 143 8.95 11.07 22.57
C ASP A 143 7.48 11.44 22.77
N GLY A 144 6.70 10.61 23.45
CA GLY A 144 5.39 11.00 24.03
C GLY A 144 4.27 11.38 23.06
N VAL A 145 4.44 11.21 21.75
CA VAL A 145 3.46 11.63 20.75
C VAL A 145 2.97 10.42 19.94
N TYR A 146 2.18 9.56 20.60
CA TYR A 146 1.40 8.58 19.84
C TYR A 146 -0.05 8.61 20.28
N PHE A 147 -0.92 8.93 19.35
CA PHE A 147 -2.37 8.84 19.50
C PHE A 147 -2.79 7.41 19.87
N HIS A 148 -3.84 7.25 20.63
CA HIS A 148 -4.47 5.95 20.94
C HIS A 148 -4.76 5.11 19.69
N ALA A 149 -4.96 5.75 18.54
CA ALA A 149 -5.13 5.09 17.24
C ALA A 149 -3.89 4.29 16.81
N THR A 150 -2.69 4.84 16.96
CA THR A 150 -1.44 4.19 16.50
C THR A 150 -1.12 2.94 17.31
N GLN A 151 -1.42 2.94 18.62
CA GLN A 151 -1.26 1.73 19.44
C GLN A 151 -2.19 0.59 19.00
N ASN A 152 -3.40 0.92 18.58
CA ASN A 152 -4.33 -0.07 18.04
C ASN A 152 -3.86 -0.63 16.69
N LEU A 153 -3.34 0.21 15.81
CA LEU A 153 -2.76 -0.22 14.52
C LEU A 153 -1.63 -1.23 14.73
N GLN A 154 -0.65 -0.91 15.59
CA GLN A 154 0.46 -1.82 15.88
C GLN A 154 0.03 -3.15 16.51
N ARG A 155 -1.01 -3.14 17.34
CA ARG A 155 -1.58 -4.35 17.92
C ARG A 155 -2.28 -5.21 16.87
N HIS A 156 -3.09 -4.60 16.00
CA HIS A 156 -3.73 -5.30 14.90
C HIS A 156 -2.69 -5.87 13.92
N ASP A 157 -1.68 -5.10 13.56
CA ASP A 157 -0.57 -5.58 12.74
C ASP A 157 0.13 -6.81 13.38
N ALA A 158 0.46 -6.75 14.66
CA ALA A 158 1.04 -7.86 15.39
C ALA A 158 0.14 -9.12 15.43
N VAL A 159 -1.18 -8.93 15.47
CA VAL A 159 -2.16 -10.02 15.35
C VAL A 159 -2.14 -10.58 13.93
N ASN A 160 -2.24 -9.72 12.92
CA ASN A 160 -2.33 -10.13 11.52
C ASN A 160 -1.11 -10.94 11.08
N ARG A 161 0.10 -10.53 11.48
CA ARG A 161 1.37 -11.23 11.20
C ARG A 161 1.41 -12.67 11.71
N LYS A 162 0.65 -13.02 12.74
CA LYS A 162 0.56 -14.41 13.19
C LYS A 162 -0.16 -15.32 12.20
N PHE A 163 -0.92 -14.76 11.29
CA PHE A 163 -1.64 -15.44 10.22
C PHE A 163 -0.97 -15.31 8.84
N MET A 164 0.11 -14.53 8.75
CA MET A 164 0.97 -14.40 7.58
C MET A 164 2.29 -15.12 7.84
N LYS A 165 2.36 -16.42 7.51
CA LYS A 165 3.50 -17.30 7.84
C LYS A 165 4.48 -17.45 6.70
N THR A 166 3.99 -17.30 5.49
CA THR A 166 4.74 -17.39 4.24
C THR A 166 4.49 -16.14 3.41
N GLU A 167 5.28 -15.94 2.36
CA GLU A 167 5.05 -14.86 1.39
C GLU A 167 3.65 -14.91 0.79
N GLU A 168 3.17 -16.10 0.45
CA GLU A 168 1.83 -16.35 -0.12
C GLU A 168 0.67 -15.93 0.83
N ASP A 169 0.94 -15.85 2.11
CA ASP A 169 -0.06 -15.41 3.09
C ASP A 169 -0.16 -13.89 3.17
N THR A 170 0.80 -13.14 2.63
CA THR A 170 0.84 -11.67 2.67
C THR A 170 -0.30 -11.06 1.87
N ALA A 171 -0.71 -9.85 2.24
CA ALA A 171 -1.72 -9.11 1.51
C ALA A 171 -1.23 -8.78 0.09
N LEU A 172 0.04 -8.35 -0.06
CA LEU A 172 0.67 -8.08 -1.35
C LEU A 172 0.58 -9.27 -2.31
N ALA A 173 1.04 -10.46 -1.89
CA ALA A 173 1.01 -11.64 -2.73
C ALA A 173 -0.40 -11.99 -3.18
N LYS A 174 -1.37 -11.94 -2.27
CA LYS A 174 -2.79 -12.22 -2.59
C LYS A 174 -3.38 -11.18 -3.55
N THR A 175 -3.03 -9.90 -3.40
CA THR A 175 -3.47 -8.84 -4.30
C THR A 175 -2.95 -9.06 -5.71
N ILE A 176 -1.68 -9.40 -5.86
CA ILE A 176 -1.09 -9.73 -7.17
C ILE A 176 -1.73 -10.99 -7.75
N HIS A 177 -1.91 -12.06 -6.95
CA HIS A 177 -2.54 -13.30 -7.42
C HIS A 177 -3.98 -13.06 -7.89
N GLY A 178 -4.78 -12.29 -7.17
CA GLY A 178 -6.13 -11.94 -7.61
C GLY A 178 -6.11 -11.15 -8.93
N GLY A 179 -5.15 -10.25 -9.12
CA GLY A 179 -4.95 -9.55 -10.39
C GLY A 179 -4.62 -10.49 -11.56
N LEU A 180 -3.74 -11.45 -11.32
CA LEU A 180 -3.40 -12.47 -12.32
C LEU A 180 -4.59 -13.40 -12.62
N GLU A 181 -5.34 -13.82 -11.60
CA GLU A 181 -6.56 -14.62 -11.77
C GLU A 181 -7.60 -13.89 -12.64
N PHE A 182 -7.80 -12.57 -12.39
CA PHE A 182 -8.70 -11.77 -13.25
C PHE A 182 -8.22 -11.76 -14.71
N ILE A 183 -6.94 -11.58 -14.95
CA ILE A 183 -6.36 -11.56 -16.30
C ILE A 183 -6.55 -12.91 -16.98
N ASP A 184 -6.23 -14.02 -16.30
CA ASP A 184 -6.37 -15.37 -16.83
C ASP A 184 -7.83 -15.72 -17.14
N THR A 185 -8.74 -15.38 -16.23
CA THR A 185 -10.18 -15.64 -16.39
C THR A 185 -10.77 -14.86 -17.55
N ASN A 186 -10.29 -13.65 -17.81
CA ASN A 186 -10.86 -12.72 -18.78
C ASN A 186 -9.97 -12.50 -20.01
N HIS A 187 -9.00 -13.39 -20.27
CA HIS A 187 -8.04 -13.20 -21.36
C HIS A 187 -8.69 -13.16 -22.73
N ASP A 188 -9.79 -13.88 -22.94
CA ASP A 188 -10.58 -13.91 -24.18
C ASP A 188 -11.60 -12.76 -24.28
N CYS A 189 -11.86 -12.05 -23.19
CA CYS A 189 -12.77 -10.91 -23.17
C CYS A 189 -12.06 -9.63 -23.58
N ASP A 190 -12.80 -8.68 -24.14
CA ASP A 190 -12.32 -7.33 -24.44
C ASP A 190 -13.10 -6.30 -23.60
N ARG A 191 -12.66 -5.04 -23.66
CA ARG A 191 -13.31 -3.89 -23.02
C ARG A 191 -13.37 -3.99 -21.49
N TRP A 192 -12.21 -4.20 -20.86
CA TRP A 192 -12.08 -4.14 -19.41
C TRP A 192 -10.88 -3.30 -18.97
N PHE A 193 -11.00 -2.77 -17.76
CA PHE A 193 -9.99 -2.07 -17.00
C PHE A 193 -9.83 -2.76 -15.65
N LEU A 194 -8.61 -3.16 -15.33
CA LEU A 194 -8.22 -3.74 -14.05
C LEU A 194 -7.31 -2.78 -13.30
N GLN A 195 -7.65 -2.46 -12.07
CA GLN A 195 -6.74 -1.81 -11.13
C GLN A 195 -6.29 -2.83 -10.08
N ILE A 196 -4.99 -3.06 -10.01
CA ILE A 196 -4.33 -3.83 -8.96
C ILE A 196 -3.61 -2.80 -8.10
N GLU A 197 -4.00 -2.68 -6.85
CA GLU A 197 -3.47 -1.68 -5.94
C GLU A 197 -2.89 -2.34 -4.70
N CYS A 198 -1.58 -2.23 -4.56
CA CYS A 198 -0.80 -2.80 -3.48
C CYS A 198 -0.43 -1.70 -2.48
N PHE A 199 -0.65 -1.96 -1.19
CA PHE A 199 -0.27 -1.06 -0.12
C PHE A 199 1.24 -1.05 0.08
N ASP A 200 1.90 -2.21 -0.03
CA ASP A 200 3.35 -2.26 0.00
C ASP A 200 3.96 -1.45 -1.18
N PRO A 201 5.14 -0.83 -0.94
CA PRO A 201 6.00 -0.88 0.23
C PRO A 201 5.74 0.22 1.28
N HIS A 202 4.49 0.60 1.52
CA HIS A 202 4.13 1.47 2.65
C HIS A 202 4.46 0.77 3.98
N GLU A 203 4.81 1.52 5.02
CA GLU A 203 5.01 0.94 6.35
C GLU A 203 3.70 0.33 6.92
N PRO A 204 3.78 -0.63 7.83
CA PRO A 204 4.98 -1.22 8.42
C PRO A 204 5.74 -2.10 7.44
N PHE A 205 7.07 -1.97 7.43
CA PHE A 205 7.94 -2.73 6.52
C PHE A 205 8.05 -4.18 6.97
N TYR A 206 7.03 -4.97 6.66
CA TYR A 206 7.02 -6.40 6.94
C TYR A 206 7.85 -7.15 5.91
N VAL A 207 8.88 -7.84 6.37
CA VAL A 207 9.76 -8.65 5.52
C VAL A 207 9.55 -10.13 5.84
N PRO A 208 9.07 -10.95 4.91
CA PRO A 208 9.04 -12.41 5.06
C PRO A 208 10.41 -12.98 5.39
N LYS A 209 10.46 -14.11 6.11
CA LYS A 209 11.72 -14.67 6.63
C LYS A 209 12.75 -14.97 5.55
N ASP A 210 12.29 -15.41 4.40
CA ASP A 210 13.15 -15.84 3.29
C ASP A 210 13.89 -14.66 2.63
N TRP A 211 13.40 -13.43 2.82
CA TRP A 211 13.98 -12.20 2.27
C TRP A 211 14.85 -11.42 3.27
N LYS A 212 14.85 -11.78 4.56
CA LYS A 212 15.55 -11.04 5.62
C LYS A 212 17.07 -10.99 5.47
N THR A 213 17.65 -11.86 4.68
CA THR A 213 19.09 -11.94 4.45
C THR A 213 19.53 -11.36 3.11
N GLU A 214 18.64 -10.76 2.35
CA GLU A 214 18.98 -10.21 1.04
C GLU A 214 19.91 -8.99 1.16
N TYR A 215 19.72 -8.20 2.20
CA TYR A 215 20.60 -7.08 2.54
C TYR A 215 21.23 -7.29 3.91
N GLU A 216 22.51 -6.93 4.06
CA GLU A 216 23.21 -7.05 5.34
C GLU A 216 22.71 -6.01 6.33
N ASP A 217 21.98 -6.46 7.33
CA ASP A 217 21.41 -5.63 8.39
C ASP A 217 21.88 -6.13 9.75
N ASP A 218 22.67 -5.31 10.43
CA ASP A 218 23.25 -5.56 11.74
C ASP A 218 22.53 -4.84 12.89
N TYR A 219 21.34 -4.29 12.63
CA TYR A 219 20.57 -3.56 13.63
C TYR A 219 20.03 -4.49 14.73
N GLU A 220 20.32 -4.15 15.99
CA GLU A 220 20.03 -5.03 17.14
C GLU A 220 18.54 -5.27 17.43
N ASN A 221 17.64 -4.39 16.95
CA ASN A 221 16.21 -4.50 17.16
C ASN A 221 15.45 -4.70 15.85
N PRO A 222 15.40 -5.91 15.30
CA PRO A 222 14.79 -6.20 14.01
C PRO A 222 13.24 -5.99 13.96
N GLY A 223 12.59 -5.73 15.08
CA GLY A 223 11.17 -5.42 15.16
C GLY A 223 10.82 -3.95 14.87
N LYS A 224 11.83 -3.11 14.60
CA LYS A 224 11.62 -1.73 14.18
C LYS A 224 11.33 -1.68 12.68
N ASP A 225 10.04 -1.59 12.33
CA ASP A 225 9.57 -1.61 10.94
C ASP A 225 8.56 -0.48 10.64
N TRP A 226 8.30 0.38 11.62
CA TRP A 226 7.42 1.52 11.50
C TRP A 226 8.16 2.82 11.79
N PRO A 227 8.66 3.53 10.75
CA PRO A 227 9.37 4.79 10.96
C PRO A 227 8.40 5.87 11.47
N PRO A 228 8.82 6.74 12.39
CA PRO A 228 8.00 7.84 12.84
C PRO A 228 7.92 8.98 11.81
N TYR A 229 6.79 9.66 11.74
CA TYR A 229 6.58 10.83 10.88
C TYR A 229 7.01 12.11 11.58
N HIS A 230 8.31 12.38 11.63
CA HIS A 230 8.87 13.62 12.16
C HIS A 230 10.18 13.98 11.44
N HIS A 231 10.84 15.06 11.86
CA HIS A 231 12.19 15.34 11.36
C HIS A 231 13.12 14.18 11.66
N VAL A 232 13.92 13.78 10.67
CA VAL A 232 14.87 12.69 10.81
C VAL A 232 15.90 13.04 11.89
N THR A 233 15.83 12.34 12.99
CA THR A 233 16.74 12.45 14.14
C THR A 233 17.31 11.10 14.54
N GLU A 234 16.95 10.06 13.78
CA GLU A 234 17.37 8.69 14.01
C GLU A 234 18.89 8.54 13.79
N GLU A 235 19.48 7.62 14.53
CA GLU A 235 20.85 7.19 14.30
C GLU A 235 20.95 6.53 12.91
N GLU A 236 22.10 6.67 12.27
CA GLU A 236 22.35 6.14 10.92
C GLU A 236 22.07 4.63 10.81
N SER A 237 22.36 3.88 11.86
CA SER A 237 22.09 2.43 11.95
C SER A 237 20.59 2.13 11.81
N LEU A 238 19.73 2.90 12.49
CA LEU A 238 18.28 2.75 12.40
C LEU A 238 17.76 3.20 11.02
N ALA A 239 18.28 4.30 10.49
CA ALA A 239 17.88 4.77 9.16
C ALA A 239 18.27 3.74 8.07
N ARG A 240 19.44 3.10 8.19
CA ARG A 240 19.88 2.01 7.32
C ARG A 240 18.97 0.79 7.46
N HIS A 241 18.61 0.41 8.68
CA HIS A 241 17.66 -0.68 8.94
C HIS A 241 16.32 -0.46 8.23
N TYR A 242 15.72 0.72 8.33
CA TYR A 242 14.48 1.03 7.60
C TYR A 242 14.65 0.94 6.08
N ARG A 243 15.77 1.40 5.53
CA ARG A 243 16.06 1.28 4.09
C ARG A 243 16.15 -0.17 3.63
N TYR A 244 16.78 -1.04 4.42
CA TYR A 244 16.89 -2.47 4.09
C TYR A 244 15.57 -3.21 4.22
N LYS A 245 14.73 -2.81 5.16
CA LYS A 245 13.38 -3.39 5.28
C LYS A 245 12.44 -2.91 4.17
N TYR A 246 12.64 -1.71 3.70
CA TYR A 246 11.88 -1.17 2.57
C TYR A 246 12.29 -1.81 1.23
N ALA A 247 13.58 -2.08 1.03
CA ALA A 247 14.15 -2.67 -0.18
C ALA A 247 13.77 -4.14 -0.37
#